data_44f4861ff338ab2568f7fc0b0800cd30
#
_entry.id   44f4861ff338ab2568f7fc0b0800cd30
#
_cell.length_a   1.000
_cell.length_b   1.000
_cell.length_c   1.000
_cell.angle_alpha   90.00
_cell.angle_beta   90.00
_cell.angle_gamma   90.00
#
_symmetry.space_group_name_H-M   'P 1'
#
loop_
_entity.id
_entity.type
_entity.pdbx_description
1 polymer ?
#
loop_
_entity_poly.entity_id
_entity_poly.type
_entity_poly.pdbx_seq_one_letter_code
_entity_poly.pdbx_strand_id
1 'polypeptide(L)'
;MKTIKKLFTLLFVFTAFISCKEDFLEETDFGIVAPSNVSANFNITQDNTGLVTITPTAEGAINFDVDFGDGSTAATGIAAGKHVQHTYAEGNHTVGVTANGLGGLKTTASVELVVSFKAPQNLVVAITNSETISKQIDVVATADFATTFEVSPGVDGAEAVSANIGETASYKYEAAGTYTVTVTAKGGAIATTSYSEEFEVTALTQPVASAPTPKDRPSSSVISLYSSSYTAQAVGNFNGFPDWGQGGQGSSWAEFDLNGDKMLQYVNLSYQGNQFDAVDLSGMEYVHLDVWTADVSKLELSIIQTAIPQETPIVVDLKKDEWTSIDIPLSSYTDLGQAITAIDQLKYVNKDDPWAQGSVFIDNVYFYKASEVKLPIRFDQEEKFAGVGGASVELSTDPDDATNNTAKVTNSGQDWETAEIMLDVPISITSGGDN
;
A
#
# COMPACT_ATOMS: atom_id res chain seq x y z
N MET A 1 21.81 58.11 -49.30
CA MET A 1 21.87 56.63 -49.24
C MET A 1 22.55 56.04 -48.00
N LYS A 2 23.54 56.67 -47.38
CA LYS A 2 24.20 56.15 -46.17
C LYS A 2 23.36 56.24 -44.89
N THR A 3 22.47 57.22 -44.76
CA THR A 3 21.61 57.45 -43.61
C THR A 3 20.39 56.49 -43.55
N ILE A 4 19.89 56.11 -44.71
CA ILE A 4 18.76 55.16 -44.80
C ILE A 4 19.19 53.71 -44.44
N LYS A 5 20.47 53.34 -44.80
CA LYS A 5 20.98 51.99 -44.40
C LYS A 5 21.17 51.86 -42.90
N LYS A 6 21.55 52.91 -42.19
CA LYS A 6 21.70 52.90 -40.72
C LYS A 6 20.35 52.84 -39.99
N LEU A 7 19.30 53.47 -40.60
CA LEU A 7 17.98 53.43 -40.02
C LEU A 7 17.33 52.03 -40.18
N PHE A 8 17.57 51.36 -41.32
CA PHE A 8 17.10 49.99 -41.53
C PHE A 8 17.80 48.97 -40.64
N THR A 9 19.13 49.14 -40.41
CA THR A 9 19.88 48.27 -39.51
C THR A 9 19.46 48.45 -38.05
N LEU A 10 19.12 49.67 -37.63
CA LEU A 10 18.62 49.96 -36.31
C LEU A 10 17.18 49.45 -36.11
N LEU A 11 16.36 49.49 -37.14
CA LEU A 11 14.99 48.94 -37.09
C LEU A 11 14.98 47.39 -37.03
N PHE A 12 15.94 46.75 -37.74
CA PHE A 12 16.05 45.29 -37.73
C PHE A 12 16.59 44.73 -36.41
N VAL A 13 17.45 45.50 -35.71
CA VAL A 13 17.92 45.13 -34.37
C VAL A 13 16.85 45.34 -33.30
N PHE A 14 15.92 46.33 -33.53
CA PHE A 14 14.84 46.59 -32.58
C PHE A 14 13.65 45.58 -32.73
N THR A 15 13.48 45.01 -33.91
CA THR A 15 12.45 43.95 -34.14
C THR A 15 12.92 42.58 -33.66
N ALA A 16 14.21 42.34 -33.49
CA ALA A 16 14.77 41.10 -32.95
C ALA A 16 14.59 40.97 -31.42
N PHE A 17 14.29 42.07 -30.72
CA PHE A 17 14.04 42.05 -29.26
C PHE A 17 12.58 41.97 -28.85
N ILE A 18 11.63 41.94 -29.82
CA ILE A 18 10.20 41.85 -29.51
C ILE A 18 9.65 40.41 -29.71
N SER A 19 10.47 39.44 -30.05
CA SER A 19 10.08 38.06 -30.31
C SER A 19 10.50 37.09 -29.22
N CYS A 20 10.73 37.53 -27.98
CA CYS A 20 10.59 36.69 -26.84
C CYS A 20 9.23 37.02 -26.20
N LYS A 21 8.16 36.45 -26.70
CA LYS A 21 7.05 36.11 -25.82
C LYS A 21 7.63 35.04 -24.90
N GLU A 22 7.85 35.38 -23.65
CA GLU A 22 7.80 34.42 -22.60
C GLU A 22 6.39 33.80 -22.65
N ASP A 23 6.25 32.66 -23.29
CA ASP A 23 5.14 31.81 -22.96
C ASP A 23 5.36 31.51 -21.47
N PHE A 24 4.54 32.13 -20.65
CA PHE A 24 4.37 31.75 -19.27
C PHE A 24 4.06 30.26 -19.31
N LEU A 25 5.03 29.45 -18.87
CA LEU A 25 4.77 28.07 -18.48
C LEU A 25 3.61 28.17 -17.50
N GLU A 26 2.46 27.64 -17.84
CA GLU A 26 1.41 27.45 -16.87
C GLU A 26 2.07 26.76 -15.69
N GLU A 27 1.97 27.37 -14.52
CA GLU A 27 2.44 26.79 -13.27
C GLU A 27 1.75 25.43 -13.19
N THR A 28 2.46 24.36 -13.55
CA THR A 28 1.96 23.01 -13.32
C THR A 28 1.88 22.87 -11.81
N ASP A 29 0.66 22.88 -11.33
CA ASP A 29 0.35 22.58 -9.92
C ASP A 29 0.81 21.15 -9.65
N PHE A 30 1.99 21.02 -9.05
CA PHE A 30 2.59 19.72 -8.68
C PHE A 30 1.82 19.01 -7.57
N GLY A 31 0.57 19.41 -7.33
CA GLY A 31 -0.24 18.75 -6.32
C GLY A 31 0.36 18.78 -4.93
N ILE A 32 1.18 19.83 -4.62
CA ILE A 32 1.64 20.04 -3.24
C ILE A 32 0.39 20.21 -2.39
N VAL A 33 0.14 19.22 -1.54
CA VAL A 33 -1.02 19.24 -0.63
C VAL A 33 -0.58 19.77 0.74
N ALA A 34 -1.51 20.47 1.40
CA ALA A 34 -1.30 20.89 2.78
C ALA A 34 -1.17 19.66 3.69
N PRO A 35 -0.42 19.75 4.79
CA PRO A 35 -0.36 18.70 5.78
C PRO A 35 -1.75 18.24 6.21
N SER A 36 -1.92 16.93 6.46
CA SER A 36 -3.17 16.33 6.92
C SER A 36 -2.97 15.57 8.24
N ASN A 37 -4.07 15.17 8.88
CA ASN A 37 -4.05 14.39 10.11
C ASN A 37 -3.21 15.06 11.23
N VAL A 38 -3.34 16.38 11.37
CA VAL A 38 -2.58 17.16 12.36
C VAL A 38 -3.12 16.85 13.73
N SER A 39 -2.24 16.42 14.64
CA SER A 39 -2.53 16.14 16.05
C SER A 39 -1.28 16.28 16.92
N ALA A 40 -1.36 15.92 18.20
CA ALA A 40 -0.24 15.80 19.12
C ALA A 40 -0.46 14.67 20.12
N ASN A 41 0.62 13.92 20.39
CA ASN A 41 0.64 12.97 21.50
C ASN A 41 1.18 13.66 22.77
N PHE A 42 0.52 13.43 23.88
CA PHE A 42 0.95 13.95 25.18
C PHE A 42 1.58 12.85 26.04
N ASN A 43 2.59 13.22 26.78
CA ASN A 43 3.14 12.39 27.85
C ASN A 43 3.34 13.30 29.08
N ILE A 44 2.55 13.09 30.12
CA ILE A 44 2.60 13.87 31.36
C ILE A 44 3.35 13.11 32.44
N THR A 45 4.24 13.81 33.14
CA THR A 45 4.93 13.22 34.29
C THR A 45 3.95 13.00 35.45
N GLN A 46 4.03 11.82 36.08
CA GLN A 46 3.15 11.44 37.20
C GLN A 46 3.77 11.85 38.57
N ASP A 47 4.05 13.13 38.74
CA ASP A 47 4.78 13.65 39.88
C ASP A 47 4.15 14.94 40.44
N ASN A 48 2.95 15.29 40.00
CA ASN A 48 2.22 16.51 40.32
C ASN A 48 2.94 17.81 39.89
N THR A 49 3.84 17.75 38.93
CA THR A 49 4.52 18.94 38.40
C THR A 49 3.77 19.60 37.26
N GLY A 50 2.95 18.82 36.55
CA GLY A 50 2.28 19.25 35.34
C GLY A 50 3.22 19.38 34.12
N LEU A 51 4.40 18.75 34.16
CA LEU A 51 5.32 18.70 33.02
C LEU A 51 4.78 17.77 31.95
N VAL A 52 4.52 18.32 30.77
CA VAL A 52 3.99 17.61 29.61
C VAL A 52 5.01 17.64 28.47
N THR A 53 5.30 16.48 27.92
CA THR A 53 6.01 16.33 26.65
C THR A 53 4.99 16.26 25.54
N ILE A 54 5.07 17.18 24.58
CA ILE A 54 4.15 17.31 23.44
C ILE A 54 4.89 16.88 22.18
N THR A 55 4.43 15.83 21.52
CA THR A 55 4.97 15.35 20.26
C THR A 55 3.95 15.62 19.15
N PRO A 56 4.11 16.67 18.34
CA PRO A 56 3.20 16.98 17.26
C PRO A 56 3.35 15.97 16.12
N THR A 57 2.22 15.65 15.48
CA THR A 57 2.14 14.69 14.38
C THR A 57 1.30 15.23 13.23
N ALA A 58 1.68 14.91 11.99
CA ALA A 58 0.89 15.13 10.78
C ALA A 58 1.53 14.36 9.62
N GLU A 59 0.76 14.14 8.58
CA GLU A 59 1.24 13.66 7.28
C GLU A 59 1.68 14.85 6.43
N GLY A 60 2.79 14.76 5.72
CA GLY A 60 3.29 15.80 4.82
C GLY A 60 3.86 17.05 5.51
N ALA A 61 4.13 17.00 6.82
CA ALA A 61 4.71 18.10 7.57
C ALA A 61 6.25 18.03 7.58
N ILE A 62 6.91 19.20 7.40
CA ILE A 62 8.35 19.37 7.55
C ILE A 62 8.71 19.71 8.99
N ASN A 63 7.94 20.62 9.61
CA ASN A 63 8.08 21.03 10.99
C ASN A 63 6.75 21.51 11.55
N PHE A 64 6.75 21.80 12.86
CA PHE A 64 5.56 22.19 13.59
C PHE A 64 5.77 23.43 14.43
N ASP A 65 4.70 24.18 14.65
CA ASP A 65 4.60 25.18 15.68
C ASP A 65 3.54 24.74 16.70
N VAL A 66 3.82 24.90 17.98
CA VAL A 66 2.93 24.48 19.07
C VAL A 66 2.59 25.69 19.93
N ASP A 67 1.31 26.04 19.95
CA ASP A 67 0.73 26.99 20.92
C ASP A 67 0.24 26.19 22.14
N PHE A 68 0.76 26.50 23.31
CA PHE A 68 0.44 25.75 24.53
C PHE A 68 -0.98 26.01 25.07
N GLY A 69 -1.67 27.04 24.58
CA GLY A 69 -3.06 27.32 24.95
C GLY A 69 -3.25 27.90 26.38
N ASP A 70 -2.15 28.28 27.03
CA ASP A 70 -2.14 28.88 28.39
C ASP A 70 -1.66 30.33 28.39
N GLY A 71 -1.44 30.91 27.21
CA GLY A 71 -0.93 32.27 27.03
C GLY A 71 0.59 32.39 27.11
N SER A 72 1.33 31.30 27.24
CA SER A 72 2.78 31.29 27.16
C SER A 72 3.26 31.40 25.70
N THR A 73 4.55 31.68 25.49
CA THR A 73 5.12 31.80 24.15
C THR A 73 5.12 30.46 23.45
N ALA A 74 4.52 30.39 22.26
CA ALA A 74 4.51 29.22 21.42
C ALA A 74 5.91 28.73 21.05
N ALA A 75 6.10 27.42 20.97
CA ALA A 75 7.29 26.80 20.42
C ALA A 75 7.15 26.70 18.90
N THR A 76 8.21 27.09 18.16
CA THR A 76 8.19 27.13 16.71
C THR A 76 9.31 26.33 16.09
N GLY A 77 9.09 25.80 14.88
CA GLY A 77 10.12 25.10 14.10
C GLY A 77 10.51 23.73 14.66
N ILE A 78 9.62 23.03 15.34
CA ILE A 78 9.84 21.70 15.89
C ILE A 78 9.92 20.72 14.71
N ALA A 79 11.06 20.10 14.47
CA ALA A 79 11.24 19.16 13.36
C ALA A 79 10.34 17.92 13.53
N ALA A 80 9.95 17.31 12.43
CA ALA A 80 9.16 16.08 12.43
C ALA A 80 9.84 14.98 13.29
N GLY A 81 9.05 14.31 14.13
CA GLY A 81 9.52 13.30 15.09
C GLY A 81 10.23 13.85 16.33
N LYS A 82 10.28 15.18 16.51
CA LYS A 82 10.78 15.83 17.72
C LYS A 82 9.62 16.30 18.60
N HIS A 83 9.92 16.59 19.86
CA HIS A 83 8.96 17.03 20.87
C HIS A 83 9.39 18.33 21.52
N VAL A 84 8.45 18.96 22.21
CA VAL A 84 8.68 20.08 23.11
C VAL A 84 8.11 19.75 24.48
N GLN A 85 8.69 20.32 25.53
CA GLN A 85 8.20 20.18 26.90
C GLN A 85 7.63 21.50 27.41
N HIS A 86 6.52 21.44 28.14
CA HIS A 86 5.92 22.59 28.79
C HIS A 86 5.29 22.17 30.14
N THR A 87 5.33 23.05 31.12
CA THR A 87 4.76 22.81 32.45
C THR A 87 3.46 23.60 32.59
N TYR A 88 2.37 22.88 32.77
CA TYR A 88 1.03 23.44 32.92
C TYR A 88 0.59 23.49 34.38
N ALA A 89 -0.21 24.49 34.71
CA ALA A 89 -1.04 24.43 35.90
C ALA A 89 -2.20 23.42 35.71
N GLU A 90 -2.82 22.99 36.82
CA GLU A 90 -4.07 22.22 36.74
C GLU A 90 -5.13 22.96 35.92
N GLY A 91 -5.77 22.26 34.99
CA GLY A 91 -6.82 22.79 34.15
C GLY A 91 -7.00 22.03 32.84
N ASN A 92 -7.97 22.49 32.06
CA ASN A 92 -8.16 22.06 30.67
C ASN A 92 -7.47 23.09 29.79
N HIS A 93 -6.65 22.63 28.90
CA HIS A 93 -5.89 23.44 27.95
C HIS A 93 -6.22 22.99 26.53
N THR A 94 -6.25 23.93 25.60
CA THR A 94 -6.42 23.63 24.17
C THR A 94 -5.10 23.93 23.47
N VAL A 95 -4.35 22.87 23.17
CA VAL A 95 -3.04 22.98 22.51
C VAL A 95 -3.26 23.14 21.00
N GLY A 96 -2.77 24.25 20.45
CA GLY A 96 -2.78 24.52 19.03
C GLY A 96 -1.55 23.91 18.34
N VAL A 97 -1.75 23.09 17.33
CA VAL A 97 -0.65 22.49 16.53
C VAL A 97 -0.77 22.97 15.10
N THR A 98 0.23 23.68 14.61
CA THR A 98 0.33 24.07 13.21
C THR A 98 1.40 23.23 12.52
N ALA A 99 1.00 22.41 11.56
CA ALA A 99 1.90 21.66 10.71
C ALA A 99 2.28 22.51 9.50
N ASN A 100 3.58 22.69 9.27
CA ASN A 100 4.14 23.43 8.14
C ASN A 100 4.61 22.44 7.07
N GLY A 101 4.05 22.49 5.87
CA GLY A 101 4.36 21.64 4.72
C GLY A 101 5.21 22.32 3.67
N LEU A 102 5.41 21.62 2.55
CA LEU A 102 6.08 22.17 1.36
C LEU A 102 5.29 23.35 0.80
N GLY A 103 5.99 24.23 0.06
CA GLY A 103 5.36 25.40 -0.56
C GLY A 103 4.77 26.43 0.42
N GLY A 104 5.08 26.32 1.72
CA GLY A 104 4.52 27.20 2.75
C GLY A 104 3.07 26.89 3.15
N LEU A 105 2.52 25.76 2.67
CA LEU A 105 1.19 25.33 3.06
C LEU A 105 1.17 24.93 4.53
N LYS A 106 0.06 25.24 5.21
CA LYS A 106 -0.08 24.99 6.65
C LYS A 106 -1.46 24.42 6.96
N THR A 107 -1.51 23.57 7.96
CA THR A 107 -2.75 23.08 8.56
C THR A 107 -2.63 23.19 10.08
N THR A 108 -3.69 23.67 10.72
CA THR A 108 -3.73 23.83 12.17
C THR A 108 -4.86 22.97 12.75
N ALA A 109 -4.57 22.31 13.84
CA ALA A 109 -5.54 21.57 14.66
C ALA A 109 -5.42 21.98 16.13
N SER A 110 -6.49 21.76 16.88
CA SER A 110 -6.53 21.95 18.33
C SER A 110 -6.69 20.60 19.00
N VAL A 111 -5.87 20.32 20.00
CA VAL A 111 -5.88 19.07 20.77
C VAL A 111 -6.13 19.40 22.24
N GLU A 112 -7.13 18.79 22.83
CA GLU A 112 -7.48 19.00 24.24
C GLU A 112 -6.47 18.30 25.15
N LEU A 113 -6.02 19.01 26.18
CA LEU A 113 -5.10 18.54 27.21
C LEU A 113 -5.68 18.79 28.59
N VAL A 114 -5.89 17.73 29.35
CA VAL A 114 -6.31 17.79 30.72
C VAL A 114 -5.11 17.59 31.64
N VAL A 115 -4.79 18.57 32.47
CA VAL A 115 -3.75 18.47 33.49
C VAL A 115 -4.43 18.51 34.87
N SER A 116 -4.32 17.40 35.59
CA SER A 116 -4.87 17.31 36.95
C SER A 116 -3.97 16.51 37.88
N PHE A 117 -3.84 16.95 39.09
CA PHE A 117 -3.12 16.25 40.17
C PHE A 117 -4.04 15.37 41.02
N LYS A 118 -5.27 15.17 40.53
CA LYS A 118 -6.19 14.15 41.04
C LYS A 118 -6.00 12.86 40.29
N ALA A 119 -6.10 11.73 41.01
CA ALA A 119 -6.10 10.44 40.37
C ALA A 119 -7.25 10.35 39.31
N PRO A 120 -7.03 9.72 38.18
CA PRO A 120 -8.10 9.46 37.21
C PRO A 120 -9.30 8.75 37.84
N GLN A 121 -10.50 9.12 37.43
CA GLN A 121 -11.78 8.59 37.95
C GLN A 121 -12.70 8.25 36.76
N ASN A 122 -13.72 7.45 37.05
CA ASN A 122 -14.75 7.10 36.07
C ASN A 122 -14.17 6.55 34.76
N LEU A 123 -13.15 5.70 34.85
CA LEU A 123 -12.52 5.05 33.68
C LEU A 123 -13.53 4.16 32.94
N VAL A 124 -13.78 4.48 31.69
CA VAL A 124 -14.58 3.69 30.75
C VAL A 124 -13.67 3.23 29.62
N VAL A 125 -13.69 1.95 29.34
CA VAL A 125 -12.85 1.30 28.31
C VAL A 125 -13.72 0.59 27.30
N ALA A 126 -13.42 0.76 26.03
CA ALA A 126 -13.95 -0.03 24.93
C ALA A 126 -12.80 -0.72 24.22
N ILE A 127 -12.86 -2.05 24.12
CA ILE A 127 -11.89 -2.86 23.36
C ILE A 127 -12.65 -3.53 22.22
N THR A 128 -12.15 -3.42 21.01
CA THR A 128 -12.76 -4.02 19.81
C THR A 128 -11.69 -4.72 18.97
N ASN A 129 -12.06 -5.78 18.27
CA ASN A 129 -11.20 -6.32 17.21
C ASN A 129 -11.25 -5.40 15.99
N SER A 130 -10.12 -5.16 15.36
CA SER A 130 -10.07 -4.40 14.11
C SER A 130 -10.80 -5.15 12.99
N GLU A 131 -11.62 -4.43 12.23
CA GLU A 131 -12.33 -4.98 11.08
C GLU A 131 -11.45 -5.11 9.82
N THR A 132 -10.29 -4.46 9.83
CA THR A 132 -9.41 -4.35 8.66
C THR A 132 -8.04 -4.97 8.84
N ILE A 133 -7.61 -5.19 10.08
CA ILE A 133 -6.28 -5.74 10.39
C ILE A 133 -6.45 -6.97 11.28
N SER A 134 -6.04 -8.11 10.76
CA SER A 134 -6.12 -9.39 11.47
C SER A 134 -5.35 -9.36 12.78
N LYS A 135 -5.95 -9.89 13.84
CA LYS A 135 -5.34 -10.03 15.17
C LYS A 135 -4.95 -8.70 15.81
N GLN A 136 -5.62 -7.61 15.46
CA GLN A 136 -5.44 -6.31 16.08
C GLN A 136 -6.64 -5.97 16.94
N ILE A 137 -6.35 -5.40 18.12
CA ILE A 137 -7.37 -4.72 18.92
C ILE A 137 -7.20 -3.21 18.81
N ASP A 138 -8.32 -2.53 18.86
CA ASP A 138 -8.42 -1.08 18.97
C ASP A 138 -9.07 -0.74 20.31
N VAL A 139 -8.38 0.05 21.10
CA VAL A 139 -8.79 0.41 22.47
C VAL A 139 -9.04 1.90 22.55
N VAL A 140 -10.20 2.27 23.04
CA VAL A 140 -10.54 3.66 23.38
C VAL A 140 -10.84 3.71 24.86
N ALA A 141 -10.24 4.68 25.56
CA ALA A 141 -10.48 4.90 26.96
C ALA A 141 -10.83 6.37 27.26
N THR A 142 -11.79 6.57 28.15
CA THR A 142 -12.14 7.89 28.70
C THR A 142 -12.10 7.85 30.24
N ALA A 143 -11.64 8.91 30.83
CA ALA A 143 -11.62 9.05 32.28
C ALA A 143 -11.57 10.54 32.69
N ASP A 144 -12.19 10.88 33.82
CA ASP A 144 -12.01 12.20 34.41
C ASP A 144 -10.59 12.33 34.96
N PHE A 145 -10.00 13.51 34.85
CA PHE A 145 -8.67 13.85 35.36
C PHE A 145 -7.50 13.08 34.73
N ALA A 146 -7.74 12.40 33.62
CA ALA A 146 -6.70 11.71 32.84
C ALA A 146 -6.27 12.53 31.61
N THR A 147 -5.02 12.42 31.26
CA THR A 147 -4.43 12.99 30.02
C THR A 147 -4.28 11.91 28.97
N THR A 148 -3.78 10.77 29.39
CA THR A 148 -3.46 9.63 28.51
C THR A 148 -3.94 8.32 29.13
N PHE A 149 -3.93 7.29 28.32
CA PHE A 149 -4.02 5.92 28.81
C PHE A 149 -2.96 5.04 28.17
N GLU A 150 -2.66 3.94 28.84
CA GLU A 150 -1.72 2.92 28.39
C GLU A 150 -2.41 1.56 28.36
N VAL A 151 -2.19 0.82 27.30
CA VAL A 151 -2.73 -0.52 27.09
C VAL A 151 -1.60 -1.53 27.22
N SER A 152 -1.67 -2.40 28.21
CA SER A 152 -0.83 -3.59 28.34
C SER A 152 -1.58 -4.75 27.69
N PRO A 153 -1.04 -5.35 26.61
CA PRO A 153 -1.77 -6.32 25.81
C PRO A 153 -1.86 -7.72 26.44
N GLY A 154 -1.24 -7.96 27.58
CA GLY A 154 -1.25 -9.27 28.24
C GLY A 154 -0.34 -10.32 27.56
N VAL A 155 0.67 -9.86 26.86
CA VAL A 155 1.71 -10.71 26.22
C VAL A 155 3.03 -10.49 26.94
N ASP A 156 3.71 -11.59 27.31
CA ASP A 156 4.99 -11.52 28.02
C ASP A 156 6.05 -10.78 27.19
N GLY A 157 6.66 -9.75 27.77
CA GLY A 157 7.70 -8.96 27.13
C GLY A 157 7.21 -7.94 26.10
N ALA A 158 5.90 -7.85 25.86
CA ALA A 158 5.37 -6.83 24.97
C ALA A 158 5.43 -5.43 25.62
N GLU A 159 5.77 -4.44 24.82
CA GLU A 159 5.68 -3.05 25.23
C GLU A 159 4.21 -2.58 25.24
N ALA A 160 3.87 -1.77 26.21
CA ALA A 160 2.54 -1.16 26.26
C ALA A 160 2.40 -0.08 25.17
N VAL A 161 1.21 0.06 24.62
CA VAL A 161 0.87 1.15 23.69
C VAL A 161 0.08 2.23 24.41
N SER A 162 0.26 3.49 24.03
CA SER A 162 -0.37 4.63 24.69
C SER A 162 -1.08 5.51 23.68
N ALA A 163 -2.17 6.15 24.13
CA ALA A 163 -2.86 7.21 23.40
C ALA A 163 -3.36 8.29 24.37
N ASN A 164 -3.75 9.44 23.81
CA ASN A 164 -4.48 10.44 24.57
C ASN A 164 -5.86 9.92 24.96
N ILE A 165 -6.41 10.42 26.05
CA ILE A 165 -7.79 10.10 26.44
C ILE A 165 -8.75 10.44 25.28
N GLY A 166 -9.62 9.48 24.94
CA GLY A 166 -10.59 9.60 23.85
C GLY A 166 -10.06 9.23 22.47
N GLU A 167 -8.75 9.06 22.29
CA GLU A 167 -8.16 8.56 21.05
C GLU A 167 -8.04 7.02 21.06
N THR A 168 -7.66 6.43 19.93
CA THR A 168 -7.52 4.98 19.79
C THR A 168 -6.06 4.58 19.97
N ALA A 169 -5.81 3.60 20.84
CA ALA A 169 -4.56 2.85 20.92
C ALA A 169 -4.76 1.48 20.28
N SER A 170 -3.90 1.11 19.33
CA SER A 170 -3.99 -0.17 18.62
C SER A 170 -2.81 -1.08 18.96
N TYR A 171 -3.10 -2.37 19.15
CA TYR A 171 -2.05 -3.38 19.33
C TYR A 171 -2.33 -4.61 18.46
N LYS A 172 -1.32 -5.06 17.69
CA LYS A 172 -1.41 -6.24 16.83
C LYS A 172 -0.72 -7.42 17.49
N TYR A 173 -1.46 -8.53 17.67
CA TYR A 173 -0.98 -9.78 18.22
C TYR A 173 -0.40 -10.70 17.14
N GLU A 174 0.53 -11.57 17.52
CA GLU A 174 1.07 -12.62 16.64
C GLU A 174 0.03 -13.73 16.37
N ALA A 175 -0.80 -14.04 17.36
CA ALA A 175 -1.80 -15.08 17.28
C ALA A 175 -3.15 -14.62 17.79
N ALA A 176 -4.23 -15.17 17.24
CA ALA A 176 -5.55 -15.08 17.81
C ALA A 176 -5.63 -15.89 19.12
N GLY A 177 -6.47 -15.44 20.04
CA GLY A 177 -6.61 -16.10 21.34
C GLY A 177 -7.15 -15.15 22.40
N THR A 178 -7.27 -15.64 23.62
CA THR A 178 -7.75 -14.84 24.76
C THR A 178 -6.55 -14.25 25.51
N TYR A 179 -6.57 -12.94 25.71
CA TYR A 179 -5.52 -12.19 26.39
C TYR A 179 -6.11 -11.33 27.51
N THR A 180 -5.38 -11.19 28.62
CA THR A 180 -5.78 -10.25 29.68
C THR A 180 -5.27 -8.85 29.31
N VAL A 181 -6.16 -8.04 28.76
CA VAL A 181 -5.85 -6.66 28.38
C VAL A 181 -6.05 -5.76 29.59
N THR A 182 -5.02 -4.98 29.92
CA THR A 182 -5.09 -4.00 31.03
C THR A 182 -4.94 -2.59 30.50
N VAL A 183 -5.88 -1.73 30.82
CA VAL A 183 -5.88 -0.31 30.44
C VAL A 183 -5.69 0.55 31.67
N THR A 184 -4.68 1.40 31.67
CA THR A 184 -4.33 2.26 32.79
C THR A 184 -4.43 3.72 32.38
N ALA A 185 -5.39 4.44 32.96
CA ALA A 185 -5.53 5.88 32.80
C ALA A 185 -4.48 6.62 33.63
N LYS A 186 -3.82 7.60 33.03
CA LYS A 186 -2.74 8.39 33.58
C LYS A 186 -3.03 9.89 33.44
N GLY A 187 -2.68 10.65 34.45
CA GLY A 187 -2.70 12.12 34.47
C GLY A 187 -1.46 12.66 35.18
N GLY A 188 -1.46 13.90 35.58
CA GLY A 188 -0.38 14.49 36.36
C GLY A 188 -0.27 13.98 37.81
N ALA A 189 -1.25 13.23 38.27
CA ALA A 189 -1.23 12.59 39.58
C ALA A 189 -0.28 11.40 39.63
N ILE A 190 0.30 11.12 40.80
CA ILE A 190 1.09 9.92 41.04
C ILE A 190 0.22 8.66 40.97
N ALA A 191 -1.03 8.74 41.43
CA ALA A 191 -1.95 7.62 41.40
C ALA A 191 -2.63 7.47 40.03
N THR A 192 -2.83 6.23 39.59
CA THR A 192 -3.48 5.85 38.36
C THR A 192 -4.77 5.07 38.64
N THR A 193 -5.56 4.86 37.60
CA THR A 193 -6.74 3.99 37.66
C THR A 193 -6.66 2.98 36.49
N SER A 194 -6.85 1.70 36.80
CA SER A 194 -6.74 0.64 35.81
C SER A 194 -8.03 -0.18 35.67
N TYR A 195 -8.25 -0.69 34.49
CA TYR A 195 -9.29 -1.65 34.13
C TYR A 195 -8.61 -2.86 33.47
N SER A 196 -9.14 -4.06 33.71
CA SER A 196 -8.57 -5.28 33.13
C SER A 196 -9.69 -6.25 32.79
N GLU A 197 -9.62 -6.86 31.59
CA GLU A 197 -10.54 -7.91 31.18
C GLU A 197 -9.84 -8.95 30.32
N GLU A 198 -10.42 -10.16 30.26
CA GLU A 198 -10.07 -11.17 29.26
C GLU A 198 -10.78 -10.83 27.96
N PHE A 199 -10.02 -10.58 26.91
CA PHE A 199 -10.53 -10.21 25.60
C PHE A 199 -10.12 -11.26 24.55
N GLU A 200 -11.11 -11.69 23.73
CA GLU A 200 -10.87 -12.63 22.62
C GLU A 200 -10.41 -11.85 21.38
N VAL A 201 -9.14 -12.00 21.06
CA VAL A 201 -8.52 -11.46 19.84
C VAL A 201 -8.81 -12.41 18.68
N THR A 202 -9.43 -11.90 17.63
CA THR A 202 -9.84 -12.71 16.47
C THR A 202 -8.93 -12.45 15.26
N ALA A 203 -8.73 -13.49 14.44
CA ALA A 203 -8.12 -13.36 13.13
C ALA A 203 -9.20 -13.10 12.06
N LEU A 204 -8.86 -12.34 11.03
CA LEU A 204 -9.66 -12.27 9.81
C LEU A 204 -9.61 -13.65 9.13
N THR A 205 -10.74 -14.11 8.65
CA THR A 205 -10.87 -15.40 7.93
C THR A 205 -11.10 -15.22 6.44
N GLN A 206 -11.14 -13.97 5.97
CA GLN A 206 -11.39 -13.59 4.59
C GLN A 206 -10.73 -12.24 4.28
N PRO A 207 -10.43 -11.93 3.02
CA PRO A 207 -9.90 -10.63 2.64
C PRO A 207 -10.92 -9.52 2.92
N VAL A 208 -10.41 -8.37 3.32
CA VAL A 208 -11.16 -7.13 3.57
C VAL A 208 -10.83 -6.04 2.56
N ALA A 209 -9.90 -6.33 1.67
CA ALA A 209 -9.50 -5.50 0.54
C ALA A 209 -9.34 -6.37 -0.72
N SER A 210 -9.59 -5.79 -1.87
CA SER A 210 -9.38 -6.41 -3.17
C SER A 210 -7.95 -6.86 -3.38
N ALA A 211 -7.74 -7.83 -4.27
CA ALA A 211 -6.42 -8.19 -4.76
C ALA A 211 -5.72 -6.98 -5.40
N PRO A 212 -4.39 -6.97 -5.44
CA PRO A 212 -3.66 -5.92 -6.15
C PRO A 212 -4.12 -5.80 -7.60
N THR A 213 -4.31 -4.59 -8.08
CA THR A 213 -4.68 -4.38 -9.49
C THR A 213 -3.53 -4.84 -10.39
N PRO A 214 -3.77 -5.78 -11.32
CA PRO A 214 -2.77 -6.19 -12.28
C PRO A 214 -2.22 -5.03 -13.10
N LYS A 215 -0.96 -5.14 -13.48
CA LYS A 215 -0.35 -4.17 -14.40
C LYS A 215 -1.11 -4.17 -15.73
N ASP A 216 -1.24 -3.00 -16.32
CA ASP A 216 -1.80 -2.87 -17.67
C ASP A 216 -0.88 -3.54 -18.70
N ARG A 217 -1.45 -4.44 -19.50
CA ARG A 217 -0.74 -5.20 -20.55
C ARG A 217 -1.58 -5.30 -21.82
N PRO A 218 -0.95 -5.32 -23.00
CA PRO A 218 -1.66 -5.60 -24.24
C PRO A 218 -2.42 -6.93 -24.18
N SER A 219 -3.60 -6.97 -24.77
CA SER A 219 -4.39 -8.21 -24.85
C SER A 219 -3.64 -9.37 -25.55
N SER A 220 -2.70 -9.04 -26.44
CA SER A 220 -1.83 -10.05 -27.10
C SER A 220 -0.76 -10.65 -26.18
N SER A 221 -0.56 -10.06 -25.00
CA SER A 221 0.45 -10.46 -24.01
C SER A 221 -0.15 -11.14 -22.80
N VAL A 222 -1.47 -11.38 -22.78
CA VAL A 222 -2.19 -11.97 -21.65
C VAL A 222 -3.19 -13.03 -22.15
N ILE A 223 -3.23 -14.16 -21.46
CA ILE A 223 -4.29 -15.15 -21.53
C ILE A 223 -4.94 -15.19 -20.14
N SER A 224 -6.03 -14.46 -19.95
CA SER A 224 -6.72 -14.38 -18.68
C SER A 224 -7.70 -15.53 -18.50
N LEU A 225 -7.64 -16.19 -17.34
CA LEU A 225 -8.63 -17.17 -16.93
C LEU A 225 -9.66 -16.57 -15.97
N TYR A 226 -9.18 -15.79 -14.99
CA TYR A 226 -10.03 -15.15 -13.98
C TYR A 226 -9.40 -13.84 -13.53
N SER A 227 -10.03 -12.72 -13.83
CA SER A 227 -9.61 -11.39 -13.38
C SER A 227 -10.69 -10.37 -13.73
N SER A 228 -10.87 -9.34 -12.91
CA SER A 228 -11.71 -8.18 -13.22
C SER A 228 -10.99 -7.20 -14.15
N SER A 229 -9.65 -7.22 -14.20
CA SER A 229 -8.82 -6.29 -14.97
C SER A 229 -8.61 -6.70 -16.42
N TYR A 230 -8.68 -7.98 -16.74
CA TYR A 230 -8.51 -8.49 -18.08
C TYR A 230 -9.76 -9.20 -18.55
N THR A 231 -10.15 -8.95 -19.79
CA THR A 231 -11.22 -9.74 -20.42
C THR A 231 -10.80 -11.21 -20.39
N ALA A 232 -11.57 -12.02 -19.68
CA ALA A 232 -11.34 -13.46 -19.67
C ALA A 232 -11.38 -13.96 -21.10
N GLN A 233 -10.34 -14.71 -21.51
CA GLN A 233 -10.42 -15.45 -22.75
C GLN A 233 -11.60 -16.40 -22.61
N ALA A 234 -12.39 -16.53 -23.65
CA ALA A 234 -13.44 -17.54 -23.72
C ALA A 234 -12.77 -18.93 -23.83
N VAL A 235 -12.11 -19.34 -22.75
CA VAL A 235 -11.72 -20.73 -22.53
C VAL A 235 -13.01 -21.42 -22.11
N GLY A 236 -13.61 -22.13 -23.04
CA GLY A 236 -14.91 -22.77 -22.81
C GLY A 236 -14.91 -23.50 -21.47
N ASN A 237 -15.92 -23.27 -20.68
CA ASN A 237 -16.19 -23.86 -19.39
C ASN A 237 -15.34 -23.40 -18.18
N PHE A 238 -14.35 -22.55 -18.30
CA PHE A 238 -13.77 -21.97 -17.09
C PHE A 238 -14.78 -21.01 -16.46
N ASN A 239 -15.44 -21.47 -15.43
CA ASN A 239 -16.40 -20.67 -14.66
C ASN A 239 -15.87 -20.33 -13.25
N GLY A 240 -14.58 -20.56 -13.01
CA GLY A 240 -13.93 -20.37 -11.72
C GLY A 240 -14.14 -21.50 -10.73
N PHE A 241 -15.00 -22.46 -11.07
CA PHE A 241 -15.38 -23.55 -10.17
C PHE A 241 -14.48 -24.75 -10.42
N PRO A 242 -14.07 -25.48 -9.35
CA PRO A 242 -13.30 -26.68 -9.54
C PRO A 242 -14.17 -27.76 -10.20
N ASP A 243 -13.70 -28.26 -11.32
CA ASP A 243 -14.33 -29.36 -12.06
C ASP A 243 -14.09 -30.70 -11.38
N TRP A 244 -12.99 -30.78 -10.64
CA TRP A 244 -12.62 -31.97 -9.88
C TRP A 244 -11.81 -31.56 -8.63
N GLY A 245 -11.77 -32.44 -7.64
CA GLY A 245 -11.03 -32.18 -6.41
C GLY A 245 -11.58 -32.97 -5.22
N GLN A 246 -11.26 -32.52 -4.05
CA GLN A 246 -11.36 -33.23 -2.80
C GLN A 246 -12.70 -33.01 -2.08
N GLY A 247 -13.83 -33.23 -2.76
CA GLY A 247 -15.15 -33.07 -2.14
C GLY A 247 -15.41 -33.98 -0.93
N GLY A 248 -14.79 -35.19 -0.88
CA GLY A 248 -14.96 -36.15 0.20
C GLY A 248 -14.29 -35.78 1.52
N GLN A 249 -13.45 -34.75 1.54
CA GLN A 249 -12.73 -34.29 2.74
C GLN A 249 -13.27 -32.95 3.28
N GLY A 250 -14.43 -32.52 2.81
CA GLY A 250 -15.05 -31.26 3.25
C GLY A 250 -14.55 -30.02 2.51
N SER A 251 -13.72 -30.20 1.48
CA SER A 251 -13.39 -29.09 0.59
C SER A 251 -14.63 -28.59 -0.15
N SER A 252 -14.78 -27.29 -0.21
CA SER A 252 -15.87 -26.64 -0.94
C SER A 252 -15.33 -25.38 -1.63
N TRP A 253 -16.13 -24.83 -2.53
CA TRP A 253 -15.81 -23.62 -3.24
C TRP A 253 -17.00 -22.65 -3.25
N ALA A 254 -16.72 -21.38 -3.38
CA ALA A 254 -17.70 -20.33 -3.60
C ALA A 254 -17.06 -19.20 -4.42
N GLU A 255 -17.90 -18.36 -5.00
CA GLU A 255 -17.48 -17.03 -5.42
C GLU A 255 -17.72 -16.08 -4.25
N PHE A 256 -16.65 -15.49 -3.74
CA PHE A 256 -16.72 -14.50 -2.70
C PHE A 256 -16.82 -13.11 -3.34
N ASP A 257 -17.76 -12.30 -2.88
CA ASP A 257 -18.01 -10.95 -3.38
C ASP A 257 -17.65 -9.93 -2.30
N LEU A 258 -16.59 -9.16 -2.55
CA LEU A 258 -16.17 -8.06 -1.70
C LEU A 258 -16.62 -6.73 -2.34
N ASN A 259 -17.84 -6.29 -2.02
CA ASN A 259 -18.41 -5.01 -2.49
C ASN A 259 -18.45 -4.88 -4.03
N GLY A 260 -18.71 -5.97 -4.74
CA GLY A 260 -18.75 -6.01 -6.20
C GLY A 260 -17.47 -6.55 -6.85
N ASP A 261 -16.40 -6.72 -6.10
CA ASP A 261 -15.18 -7.39 -6.53
C ASP A 261 -15.25 -8.88 -6.17
N LYS A 262 -15.16 -9.72 -7.19
CA LYS A 262 -15.40 -11.15 -7.07
C LYS A 262 -14.09 -11.93 -7.14
N MET A 263 -13.95 -12.89 -6.24
CA MET A 263 -12.80 -13.79 -6.18
C MET A 263 -13.21 -15.23 -5.90
N LEU A 264 -12.37 -16.16 -6.27
CA LEU A 264 -12.59 -17.58 -6.00
C LEU A 264 -12.26 -17.89 -4.54
N GLN A 265 -13.14 -18.58 -3.84
CA GLN A 265 -12.91 -19.06 -2.49
C GLN A 265 -12.88 -20.58 -2.47
N TYR A 266 -11.77 -21.16 -2.05
CA TYR A 266 -11.66 -22.60 -1.79
C TYR A 266 -11.51 -22.83 -0.29
N VAL A 267 -12.58 -23.39 0.31
CA VAL A 267 -12.66 -23.65 1.77
C VAL A 267 -12.19 -25.06 2.04
N ASN A 268 -11.43 -25.24 3.12
CA ASN A 268 -10.85 -26.53 3.50
C ASN A 268 -10.08 -27.17 2.33
N LEU A 269 -9.21 -26.36 1.72
CA LEU A 269 -8.45 -26.78 0.54
C LEU A 269 -7.50 -27.92 0.87
N SER A 270 -7.78 -29.11 0.32
CA SER A 270 -6.77 -30.15 0.14
C SER A 270 -6.20 -30.04 -1.26
N TYR A 271 -6.98 -30.31 -2.29
CA TYR A 271 -6.69 -29.95 -3.66
C TYR A 271 -7.97 -29.68 -4.47
N GLN A 272 -7.88 -28.76 -5.43
CA GLN A 272 -8.95 -28.40 -6.34
C GLN A 272 -8.38 -28.21 -7.75
N GLY A 273 -9.10 -28.63 -8.78
CA GLY A 273 -8.70 -28.50 -10.17
C GLY A 273 -9.74 -27.78 -11.00
N ASN A 274 -9.30 -26.80 -11.76
CA ASN A 274 -10.11 -26.14 -12.79
C ASN A 274 -9.78 -26.72 -14.17
N GLN A 275 -10.81 -26.95 -14.97
CA GLN A 275 -10.69 -27.40 -16.35
C GLN A 275 -11.16 -26.29 -17.29
N PHE A 276 -10.49 -26.15 -18.43
CA PHE A 276 -10.79 -25.16 -19.46
C PHE A 276 -10.37 -25.68 -20.83
N ASP A 277 -10.77 -24.99 -21.92
CA ASP A 277 -10.32 -25.35 -23.24
C ASP A 277 -8.81 -25.17 -23.36
N ALA A 278 -8.15 -26.10 -24.04
CA ALA A 278 -6.71 -26.13 -24.14
C ALA A 278 -6.14 -24.84 -24.74
N VAL A 279 -5.15 -24.28 -24.08
CA VAL A 279 -4.44 -23.07 -24.52
C VAL A 279 -2.97 -23.37 -24.79
N ASP A 280 -2.44 -22.77 -25.86
CA ASP A 280 -1.02 -22.80 -26.16
C ASP A 280 -0.31 -21.67 -25.41
N LEU A 281 0.56 -22.04 -24.47
CA LEU A 281 1.33 -21.10 -23.67
C LEU A 281 2.76 -20.88 -24.20
N SER A 282 3.11 -21.41 -25.38
CA SER A 282 4.47 -21.27 -25.94
C SER A 282 4.89 -19.81 -26.17
N GLY A 283 3.92 -18.90 -26.30
CA GLY A 283 4.14 -17.46 -26.40
C GLY A 283 4.08 -16.69 -25.08
N MET A 284 3.87 -17.39 -23.96
CA MET A 284 3.79 -16.79 -22.62
C MET A 284 5.03 -17.14 -21.80
N GLU A 285 5.30 -16.36 -20.75
CA GLU A 285 6.51 -16.52 -19.94
C GLU A 285 6.18 -16.85 -18.48
N TYR A 286 5.03 -16.42 -18.00
CA TYR A 286 4.63 -16.54 -16.59
C TYR A 286 3.18 -17.02 -16.47
N VAL A 287 2.89 -17.68 -15.36
CA VAL A 287 1.54 -17.77 -14.79
C VAL A 287 1.49 -16.87 -13.55
N HIS A 288 0.45 -16.07 -13.47
CA HIS A 288 0.16 -15.17 -12.35
C HIS A 288 -1.11 -15.58 -11.63
N LEU A 289 -1.09 -15.40 -10.32
CA LEU A 289 -2.27 -15.44 -9.48
C LEU A 289 -2.03 -14.62 -8.20
N ASP A 290 -3.08 -13.98 -7.70
CA ASP A 290 -3.10 -13.38 -6.39
C ASP A 290 -3.80 -14.30 -5.41
N VAL A 291 -3.21 -14.54 -4.25
CA VAL A 291 -3.75 -15.43 -3.22
C VAL A 291 -3.77 -14.74 -1.88
N TRP A 292 -4.94 -14.76 -1.23
CA TRP A 292 -5.10 -14.36 0.16
C TRP A 292 -5.46 -15.59 1.02
N THR A 293 -4.93 -15.65 2.22
CA THR A 293 -5.23 -16.72 3.17
C THR A 293 -4.97 -16.29 4.61
N ALA A 294 -5.73 -16.85 5.55
CA ALA A 294 -5.49 -16.67 6.99
C ALA A 294 -4.57 -17.76 7.57
N ASP A 295 -4.51 -18.93 6.97
CA ASP A 295 -4.03 -20.15 7.62
C ASP A 295 -3.10 -21.01 6.77
N VAL A 296 -3.11 -20.89 5.44
CA VAL A 296 -2.21 -21.64 4.55
C VAL A 296 -0.89 -20.91 4.37
N SER A 297 0.25 -21.59 4.52
CA SER A 297 1.57 -20.99 4.31
C SER A 297 2.24 -21.42 2.99
N LYS A 298 1.77 -22.49 2.37
CA LYS A 298 2.30 -23.00 1.09
C LYS A 298 1.21 -23.49 0.18
N LEU A 299 1.21 -22.98 -1.04
CA LEU A 299 0.33 -23.43 -2.12
C LEU A 299 1.16 -24.11 -3.21
N GLU A 300 0.70 -25.24 -3.71
CA GLU A 300 1.21 -25.83 -4.93
C GLU A 300 0.29 -25.47 -6.09
N LEU A 301 0.88 -24.98 -7.17
CA LEU A 301 0.21 -24.78 -8.44
C LEU A 301 0.79 -25.76 -9.46
N SER A 302 -0.08 -26.60 -10.04
CA SER A 302 0.27 -27.42 -11.21
C SER A 302 -0.47 -26.90 -12.43
N ILE A 303 0.24 -26.80 -13.55
CA ILE A 303 -0.35 -26.68 -14.89
C ILE A 303 -0.39 -28.07 -15.53
N ILE A 304 -1.49 -28.42 -16.16
CA ILE A 304 -1.73 -29.79 -16.63
C ILE A 304 -2.14 -29.77 -18.10
N GLN A 305 -1.57 -30.69 -18.87
CA GLN A 305 -1.98 -31.02 -20.22
C GLN A 305 -2.54 -32.43 -20.21
N THR A 306 -3.87 -32.59 -20.25
CA THR A 306 -4.51 -33.90 -20.10
C THR A 306 -4.27 -34.83 -21.27
N ALA A 307 -4.07 -34.29 -22.47
CA ALA A 307 -3.73 -35.09 -23.70
C ALA A 307 -2.41 -35.87 -23.58
N ILE A 308 -1.48 -35.38 -22.78
CA ILE A 308 -0.24 -36.03 -22.38
C ILE A 308 -0.28 -36.06 -20.85
N PRO A 309 -0.69 -37.15 -20.18
CA PRO A 309 -0.89 -37.15 -18.75
C PRO A 309 0.36 -36.78 -17.99
N GLN A 310 0.55 -35.50 -17.77
CA GLN A 310 1.70 -34.91 -17.07
C GLN A 310 1.21 -33.79 -16.16
N GLU A 311 1.62 -33.89 -14.92
CA GLU A 311 1.39 -32.90 -13.90
C GLU A 311 2.73 -32.52 -13.30
N THR A 312 3.05 -31.24 -13.32
CA THR A 312 4.29 -30.72 -12.72
C THR A 312 3.91 -29.70 -11.66
N PRO A 313 4.17 -30.01 -10.39
CA PRO A 313 3.84 -29.12 -9.28
C PRO A 313 4.97 -28.11 -9.03
N ILE A 314 4.60 -26.84 -8.81
CA ILE A 314 5.47 -25.80 -8.27
C ILE A 314 4.87 -25.31 -6.95
N VAL A 315 5.70 -25.28 -5.90
CA VAL A 315 5.29 -24.83 -4.56
C VAL A 315 5.74 -23.41 -4.35
N VAL A 316 4.82 -22.59 -3.86
CA VAL A 316 5.04 -21.18 -3.54
C VAL A 316 4.69 -20.92 -2.07
N ASP A 317 5.42 -20.02 -1.43
CA ASP A 317 5.13 -19.56 -0.07
C ASP A 317 4.05 -18.49 -0.10
N LEU A 318 3.11 -18.55 0.84
CA LEU A 318 2.05 -17.57 1.03
C LEU A 318 2.30 -16.77 2.31
N LYS A 319 1.89 -15.52 2.27
CA LYS A 319 1.78 -14.68 3.45
C LYS A 319 0.38 -14.80 4.04
N LYS A 320 0.30 -14.85 5.36
CA LYS A 320 -1.00 -14.91 6.06
C LYS A 320 -1.55 -13.51 6.29
N ASP A 321 -2.88 -13.41 6.23
CA ASP A 321 -3.63 -12.17 6.49
C ASP A 321 -3.36 -11.03 5.47
N GLU A 322 -2.73 -11.34 4.34
CA GLU A 322 -2.47 -10.36 3.26
C GLU A 322 -2.47 -11.07 1.89
N TRP A 323 -2.64 -10.29 0.83
CA TRP A 323 -2.51 -10.79 -0.54
C TRP A 323 -1.05 -11.12 -0.86
N THR A 324 -0.84 -12.27 -1.48
CA THR A 324 0.44 -12.68 -2.05
C THR A 324 0.29 -12.72 -3.57
N SER A 325 0.93 -11.80 -4.28
CA SER A 325 1.03 -11.84 -5.74
C SER A 325 2.12 -12.81 -6.14
N ILE A 326 1.78 -13.76 -6.99
CA ILE A 326 2.63 -14.89 -7.37
C ILE A 326 2.85 -14.85 -8.87
N ASP A 327 4.12 -14.78 -9.29
CA ASP A 327 4.54 -14.91 -10.67
C ASP A 327 5.45 -16.15 -10.79
N ILE A 328 4.97 -17.21 -11.44
CA ILE A 328 5.76 -18.42 -11.65
C ILE A 328 6.23 -18.43 -13.11
N PRO A 329 7.55 -18.42 -13.38
CA PRO A 329 8.04 -18.56 -14.73
C PRO A 329 7.60 -19.90 -15.33
N LEU A 330 7.07 -19.89 -16.54
CA LEU A 330 6.70 -21.13 -17.25
C LEU A 330 7.92 -22.03 -17.52
N SER A 331 9.13 -21.45 -17.56
CA SER A 331 10.38 -22.21 -17.59
C SER A 331 10.53 -23.15 -16.38
N SER A 332 10.03 -22.78 -15.20
CA SER A 332 10.05 -23.66 -14.02
C SER A 332 9.30 -24.98 -14.25
N TYR A 333 8.29 -24.97 -15.11
CA TYR A 333 7.56 -26.17 -15.53
C TYR A 333 8.25 -26.89 -16.68
N THR A 334 8.68 -26.14 -17.72
CA THR A 334 9.31 -26.75 -18.91
C THR A 334 10.67 -27.38 -18.62
N ASP A 335 11.44 -26.83 -17.70
CA ASP A 335 12.71 -27.39 -17.22
C ASP A 335 12.53 -28.75 -16.52
N LEU A 336 11.34 -28.98 -15.96
CA LEU A 336 10.93 -30.27 -15.40
C LEU A 336 10.25 -31.20 -16.44
N GLY A 337 10.24 -30.77 -17.69
CA GLY A 337 9.71 -31.56 -18.82
C GLY A 337 8.22 -31.36 -19.10
N GLN A 338 7.54 -30.42 -18.45
CA GLN A 338 6.13 -30.11 -18.72
C GLN A 338 5.97 -29.53 -20.12
N ALA A 339 5.10 -30.13 -20.95
CA ALA A 339 4.66 -29.53 -22.20
C ALA A 339 3.62 -28.41 -21.88
N ILE A 340 3.73 -27.30 -22.63
CA ILE A 340 2.88 -26.12 -22.40
C ILE A 340 2.05 -25.70 -23.62
N THR A 341 2.01 -26.55 -24.66
CA THR A 341 1.35 -26.23 -25.95
C THR A 341 -0.17 -26.45 -25.94
N ALA A 342 -0.70 -27.14 -24.92
CA ALA A 342 -2.13 -27.41 -24.82
C ALA A 342 -2.52 -27.60 -23.37
N ILE A 343 -2.23 -26.61 -22.52
CA ILE A 343 -2.62 -26.62 -21.11
C ILE A 343 -4.14 -26.45 -21.01
N ASP A 344 -4.80 -27.36 -20.30
CA ASP A 344 -6.24 -27.43 -20.16
C ASP A 344 -6.74 -27.57 -18.72
N GLN A 345 -5.81 -27.64 -17.72
CA GLN A 345 -6.17 -27.64 -16.31
C GLN A 345 -5.15 -26.90 -15.45
N LEU A 346 -5.66 -26.31 -14.37
CA LEU A 346 -4.88 -25.85 -13.22
C LEU A 346 -5.29 -26.67 -11.98
N LYS A 347 -4.32 -26.95 -11.13
CA LYS A 347 -4.56 -27.62 -9.85
C LYS A 347 -3.90 -26.85 -8.72
N TYR A 348 -4.65 -26.61 -7.67
CA TYR A 348 -4.22 -25.94 -6.43
C TYR A 348 -4.19 -26.96 -5.31
N VAL A 349 -3.10 -27.01 -4.54
CA VAL A 349 -2.94 -27.93 -3.41
C VAL A 349 -2.44 -27.19 -2.19
N ASN A 350 -3.08 -27.37 -1.05
CA ASN A 350 -2.53 -26.95 0.23
C ASN A 350 -1.34 -27.87 0.60
N LYS A 351 -0.15 -27.30 0.76
CA LYS A 351 1.10 -28.04 1.01
C LYS A 351 1.58 -28.01 2.46
N ASP A 352 0.94 -27.27 3.34
CA ASP A 352 1.30 -27.28 4.76
C ASP A 352 1.06 -28.65 5.38
N ASP A 353 -0.08 -29.20 5.07
CA ASP A 353 -0.48 -30.58 5.32
C ASP A 353 -1.51 -30.95 4.26
N PRO A 354 -1.31 -31.99 3.44
CA PRO A 354 -2.30 -32.38 2.41
C PRO A 354 -3.64 -32.78 2.99
N TRP A 355 -3.73 -32.89 4.30
CA TRP A 355 -4.96 -33.11 5.05
C TRP A 355 -5.37 -31.93 5.93
N ALA A 356 -4.55 -30.86 5.96
CA ALA A 356 -4.87 -29.63 6.67
C ALA A 356 -6.01 -28.89 5.96
N GLN A 357 -6.92 -28.38 6.80
CA GLN A 357 -8.09 -27.66 6.32
C GLN A 357 -7.76 -26.18 6.37
N GLY A 358 -7.23 -25.64 5.29
CA GLY A 358 -7.01 -24.21 5.11
C GLY A 358 -7.90 -23.63 4.03
N SER A 359 -8.14 -22.34 4.07
CA SER A 359 -8.94 -21.63 3.07
C SER A 359 -8.08 -20.64 2.31
N VAL A 360 -8.28 -20.61 0.99
CA VAL A 360 -7.61 -19.62 0.12
C VAL A 360 -8.66 -18.87 -0.71
N PHE A 361 -8.37 -17.60 -0.94
CA PHE A 361 -9.07 -16.74 -1.89
C PHE A 361 -8.11 -16.48 -3.04
N ILE A 362 -8.57 -16.67 -4.27
CA ILE A 362 -7.75 -16.56 -5.47
C ILE A 362 -8.39 -15.56 -6.41
N ASP A 363 -7.58 -14.64 -6.91
CA ASP A 363 -7.96 -13.69 -7.95
C ASP A 363 -6.83 -13.54 -8.98
N ASN A 364 -7.10 -12.84 -10.05
CA ASN A 364 -6.13 -12.46 -11.07
C ASN A 364 -5.34 -13.64 -11.65
N VAL A 365 -6.05 -14.71 -12.05
CA VAL A 365 -5.43 -15.91 -12.66
C VAL A 365 -5.26 -15.68 -14.14
N TYR A 366 -4.02 -15.53 -14.58
CA TYR A 366 -3.70 -15.34 -16.01
C TYR A 366 -2.28 -15.80 -16.36
N PHE A 367 -2.07 -16.11 -17.63
CA PHE A 367 -0.74 -16.28 -18.22
C PHE A 367 -0.34 -15.00 -18.91
N TYR A 368 0.94 -14.65 -18.86
CA TYR A 368 1.40 -13.44 -19.52
C TYR A 368 2.83 -13.58 -20.02
N LYS A 369 3.18 -12.74 -20.99
CA LYS A 369 4.58 -12.45 -21.29
C LYS A 369 4.92 -11.06 -20.77
N ALA A 370 6.13 -10.91 -20.27
CA ALA A 370 6.64 -9.60 -19.91
C ALA A 370 6.74 -8.73 -21.17
N SER A 371 6.50 -7.45 -21.02
CA SER A 371 6.71 -6.51 -22.11
C SER A 371 8.20 -6.49 -22.44
N GLU A 372 8.57 -6.93 -23.64
CA GLU A 372 9.94 -6.79 -24.12
C GLU A 372 10.21 -5.32 -24.44
N VAL A 373 11.08 -4.68 -23.68
CA VAL A 373 11.64 -3.40 -24.10
C VAL A 373 12.68 -3.67 -25.17
N LYS A 374 12.33 -3.40 -26.43
CA LYS A 374 13.26 -3.52 -27.55
C LYS A 374 14.10 -2.27 -27.65
N LEU A 375 15.43 -2.45 -27.70
CA LEU A 375 16.35 -1.35 -27.98
C LEU A 375 16.55 -1.20 -29.51
N PRO A 376 16.60 0.02 -30.05
CA PRO A 376 16.37 1.30 -29.35
C PRO A 376 14.91 1.48 -28.94
N ILE A 377 14.70 2.14 -27.79
CA ILE A 377 13.36 2.47 -27.30
C ILE A 377 12.72 3.41 -28.31
N ARG A 378 11.54 3.02 -28.82
CA ARG A 378 10.87 3.78 -29.89
C ARG A 378 9.68 4.60 -29.43
N PHE A 379 9.33 4.56 -28.12
CA PHE A 379 8.16 5.24 -27.54
C PHE A 379 6.83 4.92 -28.25
N ASP A 380 6.80 3.85 -29.02
CA ASP A 380 5.62 3.31 -29.72
C ASP A 380 5.12 2.02 -29.08
N GLN A 381 5.78 1.58 -28.02
CA GLN A 381 5.44 0.42 -27.20
C GLN A 381 4.97 0.88 -25.83
N GLU A 382 4.40 -0.02 -25.08
CA GLU A 382 3.77 0.29 -23.78
C GLU A 382 4.81 0.39 -22.65
N GLU A 383 5.94 1.05 -22.91
CA GLU A 383 6.92 1.31 -21.87
C GLU A 383 6.30 2.23 -20.82
N LYS A 384 6.45 1.88 -19.55
CA LYS A 384 6.04 2.73 -18.44
C LYS A 384 7.18 3.70 -18.12
N PHE A 385 6.89 4.95 -18.32
CA PHE A 385 7.77 6.03 -17.93
C PHE A 385 7.28 6.65 -16.63
N ALA A 386 8.18 6.87 -15.71
CA ALA A 386 7.89 7.58 -14.48
C ALA A 386 8.86 8.75 -14.31
N GLY A 387 8.33 9.90 -13.95
CA GLY A 387 9.14 10.99 -13.44
C GLY A 387 9.50 10.74 -11.98
N VAL A 388 10.73 11.02 -11.60
CA VAL A 388 11.22 10.89 -10.23
C VAL A 388 11.61 12.27 -9.71
N GLY A 389 11.25 12.53 -8.46
CA GLY A 389 11.66 13.77 -7.78
C GLY A 389 10.83 15.01 -8.11
N GLY A 390 9.75 14.85 -8.89
CA GLY A 390 8.91 15.95 -9.37
C GLY A 390 8.92 16.11 -10.90
N ALA A 391 9.79 15.37 -11.59
CA ALA A 391 9.75 15.33 -13.06
C ALA A 391 8.46 14.64 -13.52
N SER A 392 7.85 15.13 -14.60
CA SER A 392 6.74 14.45 -15.28
C SER A 392 7.20 13.91 -16.63
N VAL A 393 6.61 12.80 -17.05
CA VAL A 393 6.86 12.19 -18.36
C VAL A 393 5.55 12.01 -19.09
N GLU A 394 5.47 12.51 -20.30
CA GLU A 394 4.29 12.44 -21.16
C GLU A 394 4.71 11.88 -22.54
N LEU A 395 3.95 10.90 -23.04
CA LEU A 395 4.13 10.43 -24.42
C LEU A 395 3.59 11.48 -25.39
N SER A 396 4.37 11.81 -26.40
CA SER A 396 4.07 12.84 -27.38
C SER A 396 4.55 12.41 -28.76
N THR A 397 4.22 13.17 -29.76
CA THR A 397 4.80 12.99 -31.11
C THR A 397 5.90 14.01 -31.34
N ASP A 398 6.88 13.65 -32.14
CA ASP A 398 7.94 14.53 -32.56
C ASP A 398 7.32 15.74 -33.30
N PRO A 399 7.63 17.00 -32.93
CA PRO A 399 7.09 18.17 -33.60
C PRO A 399 7.45 18.28 -35.09
N ASP A 400 8.56 17.68 -35.49
CA ASP A 400 9.09 17.73 -36.84
C ASP A 400 8.73 16.47 -37.67
N ASP A 401 8.34 15.38 -37.01
CA ASP A 401 7.94 14.12 -37.66
C ASP A 401 6.77 13.45 -36.90
N ALA A 402 5.57 13.68 -37.38
CA ALA A 402 4.34 13.14 -36.77
C ALA A 402 4.25 11.60 -36.77
N THR A 403 5.17 10.90 -37.42
CA THR A 403 5.26 9.43 -37.43
C THR A 403 6.22 8.90 -36.37
N ASN A 404 6.95 9.79 -35.69
CA ASN A 404 7.90 9.44 -34.64
C ASN A 404 7.29 9.77 -33.25
N ASN A 405 7.22 8.78 -32.39
CA ASN A 405 6.80 8.96 -31.01
C ASN A 405 7.98 9.38 -30.13
N THR A 406 7.72 10.25 -29.20
CA THR A 406 8.71 10.81 -28.25
C THR A 406 8.18 10.77 -26.84
N ALA A 407 9.05 10.85 -25.85
CA ALA A 407 8.68 11.11 -24.48
C ALA A 407 9.10 12.54 -24.11
N LYS A 408 8.14 13.36 -23.71
CA LYS A 408 8.39 14.70 -23.17
C LYS A 408 8.65 14.55 -21.67
N VAL A 409 9.86 14.92 -21.25
CA VAL A 409 10.23 14.98 -19.84
C VAL A 409 10.20 16.46 -19.42
N THR A 410 9.43 16.75 -18.40
CA THR A 410 9.35 18.11 -17.83
C THR A 410 9.96 18.08 -16.43
N ASN A 411 10.97 18.92 -16.22
CA ASN A 411 11.64 19.08 -14.94
C ASN A 411 10.96 20.20 -14.14
N SER A 412 10.71 19.99 -12.85
CA SER A 412 10.09 20.98 -11.96
C SER A 412 11.06 22.06 -11.48
N GLY A 413 12.34 21.95 -11.84
CA GLY A 413 13.37 22.92 -11.48
C GLY A 413 14.33 22.45 -10.39
N GLN A 414 14.34 21.15 -10.07
CA GLN A 414 15.31 20.57 -9.15
C GLN A 414 16.43 19.85 -9.91
N ASP A 415 17.67 20.01 -9.49
CA ASP A 415 18.86 19.46 -10.18
C ASP A 415 18.96 17.92 -10.15
N TRP A 416 18.14 17.25 -9.33
CA TRP A 416 18.18 15.79 -9.11
C TRP A 416 16.97 15.03 -9.69
N GLU A 417 16.15 15.70 -10.47
CA GLU A 417 15.00 15.08 -11.13
C GLU A 417 15.42 14.21 -12.31
N THR A 418 14.82 13.04 -12.40
CA THR A 418 15.08 12.09 -13.47
C THR A 418 13.78 11.57 -14.08
N ALA A 419 13.89 11.04 -15.29
CA ALA A 419 12.87 10.20 -15.87
C ALA A 419 13.41 8.78 -15.94
N GLU A 420 12.62 7.83 -15.45
CA GLU A 420 12.98 6.43 -15.42
C GLU A 420 12.06 5.63 -16.31
N ILE A 421 12.62 4.64 -17.00
CA ILE A 421 11.86 3.62 -17.71
C ILE A 421 11.74 2.45 -16.75
N MET A 422 10.50 2.14 -16.34
CA MET A 422 10.23 0.98 -15.51
C MET A 422 10.09 -0.25 -16.40
N LEU A 423 11.03 -1.17 -16.24
CA LEU A 423 11.02 -2.44 -16.94
C LEU A 423 10.39 -3.51 -16.03
N ASP A 424 9.45 -4.26 -16.56
CA ASP A 424 8.87 -5.39 -15.84
C ASP A 424 9.85 -6.57 -15.71
N VAL A 425 10.85 -6.62 -16.60
CA VAL A 425 11.95 -7.60 -16.58
C VAL A 425 13.28 -6.92 -16.83
N PRO A 426 14.39 -7.44 -16.27
CA PRO A 426 15.72 -6.94 -16.57
C PRO A 426 16.04 -7.05 -18.06
N ILE A 427 16.66 -6.01 -18.62
CA ILE A 427 17.24 -6.12 -19.98
C ILE A 427 18.42 -7.09 -19.88
N SER A 428 18.36 -8.19 -20.63
CA SER A 428 19.52 -9.08 -20.80
C SER A 428 20.50 -8.43 -21.76
N ILE A 429 21.58 -7.86 -21.22
CA ILE A 429 22.70 -7.40 -22.05
C ILE A 429 23.60 -8.59 -22.28
N THR A 430 23.42 -9.31 -23.38
CA THR A 430 24.41 -10.29 -23.83
C THR A 430 25.66 -9.53 -24.29
N SER A 431 26.79 -9.78 -23.63
CA SER A 431 28.08 -9.30 -24.08
C SER A 431 28.43 -9.91 -25.45
N GLY A 432 28.15 -9.20 -26.54
CA GLY A 432 28.48 -9.71 -27.85
C GLY A 432 27.74 -9.09 -29.04
N GLY A 433 27.24 -7.88 -28.91
CA GLY A 433 26.73 -7.12 -30.05
C GLY A 433 27.49 -5.79 -30.12
N ASP A 434 28.26 -5.62 -31.18
CA ASP A 434 28.98 -4.42 -31.49
C ASP A 434 28.06 -3.18 -31.55
N ASN A 435 28.49 -2.13 -30.87
CA ASN A 435 28.20 -0.69 -30.99
C ASN A 435 26.77 -0.20 -30.84
#